data_580a94a73d1acb28b8f1373080e4c337
#
_entry.id   580a94a73d1acb28b8f1373080e4c337
#
_cell.length_a   1.000
_cell.length_b   1.000
_cell.length_c   1.000
_cell.angle_alpha   90.00
_cell.angle_beta   90.00
_cell.angle_gamma   90.00
#
_symmetry.space_group_name_H-M   'P 1'
#
loop_
_entity.id
_entity.type
_entity.pdbx_description
1 polymer ?
#
loop_
_entity_poly.entity_id
_entity_poly.type
_entity_poly.pdbx_seq_one_letter_code
_entity_poly.pdbx_strand_id
1 'polypeptide(L)'
;MYPLAILIGGPTATQKTRLAYEIQKKLPSIIINSDSMQVYNDLASLTNAPSKEEIREYSCKLFKFMEYPEKCNVGLWFTNVLKVLSQTKEKIPIFVGGTGLYLESLYGKISEIPEIPARVETKIKKLHKKHGNSVFFRKLEQVDEIYSKKISRNDTQRLLRAITVKIATGKNLTYWHGKVSKKVFKKIIYITISVDRGKLYKSIDDRCLKIMKSNAVNEVSSFLKKKKKSIILSINLLVLMLFRII
;
A
#
# COMPACT_ATOMS: atom_id res chain seq x y z
N MET A 1 16.26 -17.16 -3.52
CA MET A 1 14.95 -17.40 -2.90
C MET A 1 15.18 -17.62 -1.41
N TYR A 2 14.49 -16.87 -0.56
CA TYR A 2 14.61 -16.97 0.90
C TYR A 2 13.82 -18.18 1.43
N PRO A 3 14.26 -18.84 2.53
CA PRO A 3 13.65 -20.10 2.99
C PRO A 3 12.21 -19.92 3.49
N LEU A 4 11.95 -18.87 4.28
CA LEU A 4 10.69 -18.69 4.99
C LEU A 4 10.33 -17.22 5.13
N ALA A 5 9.03 -16.91 5.11
CA ALA A 5 8.46 -15.66 5.59
C ALA A 5 7.21 -15.91 6.42
N ILE A 6 6.92 -15.00 7.34
CA ILE A 6 5.65 -14.94 8.08
C ILE A 6 4.91 -13.69 7.62
N LEU A 7 3.66 -13.83 7.22
CA LEU A 7 2.79 -12.73 6.84
C LEU A 7 1.65 -12.63 7.86
N ILE A 8 1.46 -11.45 8.44
CA ILE A 8 0.36 -11.17 9.37
C ILE A 8 -0.58 -10.16 8.74
N GLY A 9 -1.72 -10.66 8.26
CA GLY A 9 -2.79 -9.88 7.62
C GLY A 9 -4.05 -9.81 8.48
N GLY A 10 -4.96 -8.92 8.07
CA GLY A 10 -6.26 -8.77 8.72
C GLY A 10 -6.73 -7.31 8.79
N PRO A 11 -7.95 -7.05 9.27
CA PRO A 11 -8.52 -5.71 9.37
C PRO A 11 -7.67 -4.75 10.22
N THR A 12 -7.92 -3.46 10.11
CA THR A 12 -7.33 -2.48 11.03
C THR A 12 -7.78 -2.75 12.48
N ALA A 13 -7.04 -2.22 13.46
CA ALA A 13 -7.32 -2.37 14.90
C ALA A 13 -7.33 -3.81 15.45
N THR A 14 -6.77 -4.79 14.75
CA THR A 14 -6.68 -6.20 15.20
C THR A 14 -5.34 -6.54 15.84
N GLN A 15 -4.56 -5.57 16.27
CA GLN A 15 -3.28 -5.75 16.99
C GLN A 15 -2.21 -6.59 16.24
N LYS A 16 -2.22 -6.56 14.90
CA LYS A 16 -1.23 -7.27 14.05
C LYS A 16 0.22 -7.01 14.46
N THR A 17 0.54 -5.74 14.67
CA THR A 17 1.91 -5.31 15.03
C THR A 17 2.31 -5.87 16.39
N ARG A 18 1.40 -5.90 17.37
CA ARG A 18 1.67 -6.51 18.69
C ARG A 18 1.96 -8.00 18.56
N LEU A 19 1.20 -8.73 17.74
CA LEU A 19 1.47 -10.15 17.48
C LEU A 19 2.86 -10.34 16.84
N ALA A 20 3.26 -9.45 15.93
CA ALA A 20 4.61 -9.51 15.35
C ALA A 20 5.70 -9.31 16.40
N TYR A 21 5.51 -8.38 17.34
CA TYR A 21 6.44 -8.16 18.45
C TYR A 21 6.56 -9.41 19.34
N GLU A 22 5.45 -10.06 19.67
CA GLU A 22 5.48 -11.29 20.49
C GLU A 22 6.16 -12.46 19.77
N ILE A 23 5.99 -12.59 18.46
CA ILE A 23 6.71 -13.60 17.66
C ILE A 23 8.21 -13.27 17.64
N GLN A 24 8.58 -12.01 17.47
CA GLN A 24 9.98 -11.58 17.41
C GLN A 24 10.73 -11.84 18.71
N LYS A 25 10.09 -11.74 19.87
CA LYS A 25 10.70 -12.10 21.16
C LYS A 25 11.11 -13.56 21.23
N LYS A 26 10.52 -14.43 20.41
CA LYS A 26 10.74 -15.89 20.43
C LYS A 26 11.55 -16.40 19.24
N LEU A 27 11.67 -15.63 18.17
CA LEU A 27 12.34 -16.04 16.94
C LEU A 27 13.29 -14.95 16.44
N PRO A 28 14.49 -15.29 15.95
CA PRO A 28 15.39 -14.35 15.31
C PRO A 28 14.74 -13.85 14.01
N SER A 29 14.07 -12.70 14.08
CA SER A 29 13.24 -12.19 13.00
C SER A 29 13.38 -10.68 12.82
N ILE A 30 12.83 -10.17 11.72
CA ILE A 30 12.79 -8.76 11.39
C ILE A 30 11.37 -8.39 10.95
N ILE A 31 10.84 -7.30 11.48
CA ILE A 31 9.50 -6.85 11.14
C ILE A 31 9.55 -5.89 9.97
N ILE A 32 8.76 -6.16 8.93
CA ILE A 32 8.69 -5.36 7.70
C ILE A 32 7.26 -4.87 7.51
N ASN A 33 7.10 -3.57 7.37
CA ASN A 33 5.81 -2.96 7.12
C ASN A 33 5.22 -3.37 5.77
N SER A 34 3.95 -3.78 5.76
CA SER A 34 3.14 -4.01 4.56
C SER A 34 1.81 -3.23 4.58
N ASP A 35 1.81 -2.07 5.23
CA ASP A 35 0.71 -1.10 5.21
C ASP A 35 1.12 0.13 4.40
N SER A 36 0.40 0.41 3.30
CA SER A 36 0.70 1.50 2.38
C SER A 36 0.53 2.91 2.98
N MET A 37 -0.13 3.03 4.12
CA MET A 37 -0.29 4.30 4.81
C MET A 37 0.82 4.55 5.82
N GLN A 38 1.35 3.51 6.45
CA GLN A 38 2.42 3.60 7.44
C GLN A 38 3.82 3.71 6.83
N VAL A 39 3.93 3.72 5.50
CA VAL A 39 5.19 3.99 4.80
C VAL A 39 5.62 5.46 4.92
N TYR A 40 4.65 6.37 5.15
CA TYR A 40 4.91 7.80 5.21
C TYR A 40 5.31 8.26 6.61
N ASN A 41 6.34 9.11 6.67
CA ASN A 41 6.75 9.76 7.91
C ASN A 41 5.80 10.89 8.30
N ASP A 42 5.25 11.60 7.30
CA ASP A 42 4.16 12.55 7.51
C ASP A 42 2.93 11.82 8.06
N LEU A 43 2.19 12.44 8.95
CA LEU A 43 0.92 11.90 9.49
C LEU A 43 1.07 10.54 10.21
N ALA A 44 2.20 10.32 10.86
CA ALA A 44 2.49 9.07 11.55
C ALA A 44 1.54 8.78 12.72
N SER A 45 1.11 9.81 13.45
CA SER A 45 0.11 9.68 14.53
C SER A 45 -1.25 9.31 13.96
N LEU A 46 -1.65 9.94 12.84
CA LEU A 46 -2.92 9.65 12.17
C LEU A 46 -3.00 8.22 11.66
N THR A 47 -1.91 7.70 11.09
CA THR A 47 -1.83 6.32 10.60
C THR A 47 -1.59 5.29 11.71
N ASN A 48 -1.34 5.78 12.93
CA ASN A 48 -0.95 4.95 14.08
C ASN A 48 0.25 4.05 13.74
N ALA A 49 1.24 4.64 13.08
CA ALA A 49 2.49 3.97 12.80
C ALA A 49 3.31 3.81 14.10
N PRO A 50 4.14 2.76 14.23
CA PRO A 50 4.98 2.56 15.41
C PRO A 50 5.83 3.77 15.76
N SER A 51 6.09 4.00 17.05
CA SER A 51 6.96 5.07 17.50
C SER A 51 8.41 4.85 17.03
N LYS A 52 9.27 5.86 17.18
CA LYS A 52 10.70 5.73 16.85
C LYS A 52 11.38 4.70 17.77
N GLU A 53 10.95 4.67 19.02
CA GLU A 53 11.44 3.74 20.05
C GLU A 53 11.05 2.30 19.68
N GLU A 54 9.77 2.04 19.35
CA GLU A 54 9.30 0.73 18.91
C GLU A 54 10.00 0.27 17.63
N ILE A 55 10.20 1.17 16.65
CA ILE A 55 10.92 0.84 15.41
C ILE A 55 12.35 0.38 15.71
N ARG A 56 13.01 1.00 16.69
CA ARG A 56 14.37 0.65 17.09
C ARG A 56 14.39 -0.64 17.91
N GLU A 57 13.55 -0.74 18.92
CA GLU A 57 13.45 -1.90 19.81
C GLU A 57 13.14 -3.19 19.04
N TYR A 58 12.14 -3.16 18.16
CA TYR A 58 11.71 -4.32 17.39
C TYR A 58 12.36 -4.41 16.01
N SER A 59 13.43 -3.67 15.74
CA SER A 59 14.14 -3.70 14.44
C SER A 59 13.19 -3.60 13.24
N CYS A 60 12.16 -2.76 13.34
CA CYS A 60 11.16 -2.60 12.30
C CYS A 60 11.73 -1.91 11.05
N LYS A 61 11.32 -2.35 9.86
CA LYS A 61 11.75 -1.80 8.57
C LYS A 61 10.55 -1.37 7.73
N LEU A 62 10.80 -0.44 6.83
CA LEU A 62 9.84 0.12 5.87
C LEU A 62 8.63 0.79 6.53
N PHE A 63 8.75 1.21 7.79
CA PHE A 63 7.87 2.20 8.39
C PHE A 63 8.48 3.59 8.21
N LYS A 64 7.65 4.59 7.92
CA LYS A 64 8.05 6.01 7.87
C LYS A 64 9.28 6.29 7.00
N PHE A 65 9.47 5.57 5.90
CA PHE A 65 10.64 5.70 5.03
C PHE A 65 10.39 6.62 3.82
N MET A 66 9.16 7.08 3.65
CA MET A 66 8.73 7.98 2.58
C MET A 66 8.27 9.32 3.14
N GLU A 67 8.38 10.36 2.33
CA GLU A 67 7.82 11.68 2.63
C GLU A 67 6.96 12.14 1.47
N TYR A 68 5.90 12.88 1.79
CA TYR A 68 5.10 13.51 0.75
C TYR A 68 5.95 14.59 0.03
N PRO A 69 5.87 14.79 -1.30
CA PRO A 69 4.83 14.29 -2.22
C PRO A 69 5.15 12.98 -2.93
N GLU A 70 6.18 12.30 -2.54
CA GLU A 70 6.53 11.02 -3.13
C GLU A 70 5.40 9.99 -2.99
N LYS A 71 5.26 9.11 -3.97
CA LYS A 71 4.22 8.09 -3.97
C LYS A 71 4.81 6.71 -3.87
N CYS A 72 4.52 6.02 -2.78
CA CYS A 72 4.85 4.62 -2.65
C CYS A 72 3.86 3.78 -3.46
N ASN A 73 4.37 3.05 -4.43
CA ASN A 73 3.62 2.01 -5.13
C ASN A 73 4.18 0.63 -4.76
N VAL A 74 3.48 -0.44 -5.17
CA VAL A 74 3.89 -1.81 -4.84
C VAL A 74 5.28 -2.17 -5.38
N GLY A 75 5.66 -1.67 -6.55
CA GLY A 75 6.97 -1.91 -7.14
C GLY A 75 8.09 -1.30 -6.31
N LEU A 76 7.97 -0.02 -5.93
CA LEU A 76 8.93 0.67 -5.07
C LEU A 76 9.02 0.00 -3.69
N TRP A 77 7.87 -0.33 -3.08
CA TRP A 77 7.84 -1.06 -1.82
C TRP A 77 8.57 -2.41 -1.93
N PHE A 78 8.29 -3.18 -2.98
CA PHE A 78 8.89 -4.48 -3.22
C PHE A 78 10.41 -4.40 -3.44
N THR A 79 10.89 -3.41 -4.19
CA THR A 79 12.34 -3.15 -4.36
C THR A 79 13.00 -2.89 -3.00
N ASN A 80 12.37 -2.09 -2.14
CA ASN A 80 12.90 -1.85 -0.79
C ASN A 80 12.83 -3.10 0.10
N VAL A 81 11.82 -3.95 -0.04
CA VAL A 81 11.78 -5.26 0.62
C VAL A 81 12.98 -6.10 0.24
N LEU A 82 13.28 -6.24 -1.05
CA LEU A 82 14.44 -7.02 -1.52
C LEU A 82 15.76 -6.47 -0.96
N LYS A 83 15.89 -5.14 -0.87
CA LYS A 83 17.06 -4.49 -0.26
C LYS A 83 17.18 -4.83 1.25
N VAL A 84 16.08 -4.78 2.00
CA VAL A 84 16.09 -5.18 3.42
C VAL A 84 16.45 -6.66 3.56
N LEU A 85 15.85 -7.54 2.78
CA LEU A 85 16.12 -8.98 2.83
C LEU A 85 17.58 -9.32 2.50
N SER A 86 18.21 -8.61 1.56
CA SER A 86 19.62 -8.84 1.24
C SER A 86 20.58 -8.50 2.41
N GLN A 87 20.17 -7.58 3.27
CA GLN A 87 20.94 -7.12 4.45
C GLN A 87 20.68 -7.94 5.72
N THR A 88 19.63 -8.79 5.71
CA THR A 88 19.15 -9.48 6.92
C THR A 88 18.90 -10.97 6.68
N LYS A 89 19.81 -11.61 5.95
CA LYS A 89 19.66 -13.00 5.45
C LYS A 89 19.40 -14.05 6.53
N GLU A 90 19.89 -13.86 7.74
CA GLU A 90 19.78 -14.79 8.85
C GLU A 90 18.48 -14.61 9.68
N LYS A 91 17.71 -13.57 9.42
CA LYS A 91 16.48 -13.26 10.14
C LYS A 91 15.25 -13.70 9.35
N ILE A 92 14.27 -14.24 10.03
CA ILE A 92 12.97 -14.55 9.44
C ILE A 92 12.18 -13.25 9.23
N PRO A 93 11.83 -12.86 8.00
CA PRO A 93 11.02 -11.67 7.79
C PRO A 93 9.56 -11.91 8.21
N ILE A 94 9.04 -11.00 9.03
CA ILE A 94 7.64 -10.93 9.45
C ILE A 94 7.02 -9.71 8.77
N PHE A 95 6.16 -9.91 7.80
CA PHE A 95 5.43 -8.83 7.12
C PHE A 95 4.15 -8.53 7.85
N VAL A 96 3.94 -7.27 8.23
CA VAL A 96 2.78 -6.84 9.01
C VAL A 96 2.05 -5.70 8.31
N GLY A 97 0.78 -5.89 7.99
CA GLY A 97 -0.04 -4.83 7.41
C GLY A 97 -1.35 -5.30 6.85
N GLY A 98 -2.11 -4.35 6.30
CA GLY A 98 -3.43 -4.59 5.71
C GLY A 98 -3.47 -4.47 4.19
N THR A 99 -2.35 -4.12 3.53
CA THR A 99 -2.32 -3.89 2.08
C THR A 99 -2.14 -5.21 1.33
N GLY A 100 -3.26 -5.82 0.92
CA GLY A 100 -3.27 -7.11 0.23
C GLY A 100 -2.32 -7.16 -0.97
N LEU A 101 -2.31 -6.11 -1.81
CA LEU A 101 -1.41 -6.03 -2.97
C LEU A 101 0.08 -6.14 -2.60
N TYR A 102 0.50 -5.59 -1.46
CA TYR A 102 1.87 -5.73 -0.98
C TYR A 102 2.16 -7.19 -0.58
N LEU A 103 1.26 -7.82 0.15
CA LEU A 103 1.41 -9.21 0.55
C LEU A 103 1.39 -10.17 -0.65
N GLU A 104 0.48 -9.95 -1.61
CA GLU A 104 0.41 -10.75 -2.85
C GLU A 104 1.69 -10.68 -3.67
N SER A 105 2.36 -9.55 -3.64
CA SER A 105 3.62 -9.36 -4.36
C SER A 105 4.71 -10.35 -3.93
N LEU A 106 4.72 -10.77 -2.67
CA LEU A 106 5.69 -11.71 -2.13
C LEU A 106 5.51 -13.13 -2.67
N TYR A 107 4.33 -13.45 -3.20
CA TYR A 107 4.05 -14.72 -3.88
C TYR A 107 4.48 -14.74 -5.36
N GLY A 108 5.14 -13.68 -5.84
CA GLY A 108 5.52 -13.57 -7.24
C GLY A 108 4.36 -13.19 -8.15
N LYS A 109 3.42 -12.37 -7.66
CA LYS A 109 2.25 -11.91 -8.42
C LYS A 109 2.34 -10.44 -8.87
N ILE A 110 3.53 -9.83 -8.79
CA ILE A 110 3.74 -8.49 -9.33
C ILE A 110 4.01 -8.56 -10.83
N SER A 111 3.27 -7.77 -11.59
CA SER A 111 3.57 -7.55 -13.01
C SER A 111 4.83 -6.69 -13.17
N GLU A 112 5.78 -7.12 -13.97
CA GLU A 112 7.04 -6.42 -14.25
C GLU A 112 6.86 -5.27 -15.25
N ILE A 113 5.90 -4.37 -14.94
CA ILE A 113 5.64 -3.19 -15.78
C ILE A 113 6.80 -2.21 -15.62
N PRO A 114 7.41 -1.74 -16.72
CA PRO A 114 8.45 -0.72 -16.66
C PRO A 114 7.96 0.58 -16.01
N GLU A 115 8.90 1.37 -15.51
CA GLU A 115 8.59 2.69 -14.97
C GLU A 115 7.93 3.57 -16.05
N ILE A 116 6.81 4.17 -15.69
CA ILE A 116 6.04 5.01 -16.58
C ILE A 116 6.43 6.47 -16.35
N PRO A 117 6.90 7.18 -17.41
CA PRO A 117 7.25 8.57 -17.29
C PRO A 117 6.06 9.42 -16.82
N ALA A 118 6.27 10.27 -15.81
CA ALA A 118 5.23 11.14 -15.23
C ALA A 118 4.53 12.03 -16.29
N ARG A 119 5.25 12.41 -17.35
CA ARG A 119 4.68 13.16 -18.50
C ARG A 119 3.54 12.39 -19.17
N VAL A 120 3.65 11.05 -19.28
CA VAL A 120 2.61 10.23 -19.91
C VAL A 120 1.38 10.20 -19.02
N GLU A 121 1.54 9.94 -17.73
CA GLU A 121 0.43 9.96 -16.77
C GLU A 121 -0.31 11.31 -16.79
N THR A 122 0.44 12.41 -16.75
CA THR A 122 -0.13 13.75 -16.76
C THR A 122 -0.91 14.03 -18.04
N LYS A 123 -0.37 13.62 -19.20
CA LYS A 123 -1.05 13.76 -20.50
C LYS A 123 -2.37 12.98 -20.52
N ILE A 124 -2.34 11.73 -20.07
CA ILE A 124 -3.53 10.86 -20.04
C ILE A 124 -4.60 11.41 -19.09
N LYS A 125 -4.23 11.88 -17.89
CA LYS A 125 -5.17 12.53 -16.97
C LYS A 125 -5.82 13.77 -17.56
N LYS A 126 -5.06 14.62 -18.27
CA LYS A 126 -5.61 15.79 -18.97
C LYS A 126 -6.60 15.40 -20.07
N LEU A 127 -6.26 14.41 -20.90
CA LEU A 127 -7.15 13.90 -21.95
C LEU A 127 -8.41 13.28 -21.36
N HIS A 128 -8.29 12.51 -20.30
CA HIS A 128 -9.44 11.92 -19.61
C HIS A 128 -10.37 13.00 -19.03
N LYS A 129 -9.82 14.06 -18.43
CA LYS A 129 -10.63 15.19 -17.93
C LYS A 129 -11.45 15.86 -19.04
N LYS A 130 -10.95 15.86 -20.29
CA LYS A 130 -11.63 16.41 -21.45
C LYS A 130 -12.70 15.46 -22.03
N HIS A 131 -12.45 14.15 -22.06
CA HIS A 131 -13.25 13.21 -22.84
C HIS A 131 -14.08 12.23 -21.98
N GLY A 132 -13.77 12.09 -20.68
CA GLY A 132 -14.50 11.26 -19.74
C GLY A 132 -14.28 9.76 -19.88
N ASN A 133 -14.91 9.01 -18.97
CA ASN A 133 -14.78 7.54 -18.89
C ASN A 133 -15.28 6.81 -20.14
N SER A 134 -16.40 7.24 -20.72
CA SER A 134 -17.02 6.52 -21.84
C SER A 134 -16.10 6.42 -23.06
N VAL A 135 -15.39 7.50 -23.40
CA VAL A 135 -14.43 7.51 -24.52
C VAL A 135 -13.22 6.65 -24.21
N PHE A 136 -12.70 6.76 -22.98
CA PHE A 136 -11.55 5.97 -22.55
C PHE A 136 -11.86 4.49 -22.44
N PHE A 137 -13.06 4.13 -22.02
CA PHE A 137 -13.46 2.73 -21.92
C PHE A 137 -13.60 2.07 -23.29
N ARG A 138 -14.24 2.73 -24.27
CA ARG A 138 -14.24 2.28 -25.67
C ARG A 138 -12.85 2.08 -26.23
N LYS A 139 -11.91 2.98 -25.89
CA LYS A 139 -10.51 2.82 -26.29
C LYS A 139 -9.85 1.62 -25.60
N LEU A 140 -10.18 1.36 -24.35
CA LEU A 140 -9.69 0.18 -23.64
C LEU A 140 -10.22 -1.11 -24.28
N GLU A 141 -11.49 -1.17 -24.63
CA GLU A 141 -12.09 -2.33 -25.35
C GLU A 141 -11.33 -2.66 -26.64
N GLN A 142 -10.86 -1.63 -27.37
CA GLN A 142 -10.08 -1.83 -28.61
C GLN A 142 -8.65 -2.31 -28.35
N VAL A 143 -8.00 -1.88 -27.27
CA VAL A 143 -6.56 -2.15 -27.04
C VAL A 143 -6.30 -3.28 -26.05
N ASP A 144 -7.30 -3.61 -25.22
CA ASP A 144 -7.23 -4.68 -24.20
C ASP A 144 -8.64 -5.17 -23.82
N GLU A 145 -9.28 -5.89 -24.74
CA GLU A 145 -10.63 -6.42 -24.56
C GLU A 145 -10.73 -7.34 -23.32
N ILE A 146 -9.68 -8.15 -23.07
CA ILE A 146 -9.66 -9.08 -21.92
C ILE A 146 -9.69 -8.30 -20.60
N TYR A 147 -8.95 -7.20 -20.50
CA TYR A 147 -8.93 -6.40 -19.28
C TYR A 147 -10.19 -5.55 -19.14
N SER A 148 -10.74 -5.04 -20.24
CA SER A 148 -11.98 -4.25 -20.21
C SER A 148 -13.17 -5.01 -19.61
N LYS A 149 -13.24 -6.32 -19.84
CA LYS A 149 -14.28 -7.20 -19.26
C LYS A 149 -14.12 -7.42 -17.74
N LYS A 150 -12.95 -7.09 -17.17
CA LYS A 150 -12.61 -7.27 -15.74
C LYS A 150 -12.85 -6.04 -14.88
N ILE A 151 -13.12 -4.90 -15.49
CA ILE A 151 -13.29 -3.62 -14.76
C ILE A 151 -14.62 -2.97 -15.06
N SER A 152 -15.15 -2.23 -14.10
CA SER A 152 -16.32 -1.39 -14.31
C SER A 152 -15.97 -0.18 -15.19
N ARG A 153 -16.94 0.25 -16.04
CA ARG A 153 -16.83 1.51 -16.82
C ARG A 153 -16.62 2.74 -15.95
N ASN A 154 -17.03 2.69 -14.69
CA ASN A 154 -16.88 3.76 -13.72
C ASN A 154 -15.58 3.70 -12.93
N ASP A 155 -14.78 2.63 -13.08
CA ASP A 155 -13.48 2.52 -12.40
C ASP A 155 -12.41 3.33 -13.14
N THR A 156 -12.49 4.65 -12.95
CA THR A 156 -11.58 5.62 -13.57
C THR A 156 -10.11 5.30 -13.29
N GLN A 157 -9.78 4.86 -12.09
CA GLN A 157 -8.39 4.61 -11.71
C GLN A 157 -7.80 3.45 -12.52
N ARG A 158 -8.49 2.32 -12.59
CA ARG A 158 -8.05 1.15 -13.35
C ARG A 158 -8.06 1.41 -14.85
N LEU A 159 -9.06 2.15 -15.34
CA LEU A 159 -9.17 2.55 -16.73
C LEU A 159 -7.97 3.41 -17.16
N LEU A 160 -7.66 4.47 -16.40
CA LEU A 160 -6.51 5.31 -16.67
C LEU A 160 -5.20 4.53 -16.61
N ARG A 161 -5.03 3.65 -15.63
CA ARG A 161 -3.84 2.82 -15.50
C ARG A 161 -3.62 1.95 -16.73
N ALA A 162 -4.65 1.26 -17.24
CA ALA A 162 -4.55 0.38 -18.40
C ALA A 162 -4.15 1.16 -19.68
N ILE A 163 -4.79 2.29 -19.94
CA ILE A 163 -4.46 3.13 -21.10
C ILE A 163 -3.06 3.72 -20.97
N THR A 164 -2.67 4.17 -19.77
CA THR A 164 -1.35 4.73 -19.51
C THR A 164 -0.25 3.69 -19.76
N VAL A 165 -0.43 2.46 -19.26
CA VAL A 165 0.52 1.35 -19.50
C VAL A 165 0.65 1.06 -20.98
N LYS A 166 -0.47 0.95 -21.72
CA LYS A 166 -0.45 0.71 -23.16
C LYS A 166 0.32 1.78 -23.92
N ILE A 167 0.09 3.05 -23.59
CA ILE A 167 0.73 4.17 -24.28
C ILE A 167 2.22 4.27 -23.93
N ALA A 168 2.58 4.02 -22.69
CA ALA A 168 3.96 4.13 -22.24
C ALA A 168 4.85 2.97 -22.72
N THR A 169 4.30 1.76 -22.80
CA THR A 169 5.09 0.53 -23.03
C THR A 169 4.83 -0.12 -24.39
N GLY A 170 3.82 0.33 -25.14
CA GLY A 170 3.35 -0.32 -26.36
C GLY A 170 2.61 -1.65 -26.14
N LYS A 171 2.62 -2.21 -24.93
CA LYS A 171 1.94 -3.45 -24.57
C LYS A 171 0.75 -3.16 -23.64
N ASN A 172 -0.33 -3.93 -23.77
CA ASN A 172 -1.50 -3.77 -22.94
C ASN A 172 -1.31 -4.36 -21.53
N LEU A 173 -2.24 -4.08 -20.62
CA LEU A 173 -2.12 -4.51 -19.22
C LEU A 173 -2.26 -6.03 -19.07
N THR A 174 -3.09 -6.67 -19.90
CA THR A 174 -3.23 -8.15 -19.96
C THR A 174 -1.90 -8.81 -20.27
N TYR A 175 -1.12 -8.29 -21.23
CA TYR A 175 0.22 -8.79 -21.52
C TYR A 175 1.14 -8.73 -20.27
N TRP A 176 1.13 -7.59 -19.57
CA TRP A 176 1.97 -7.42 -18.38
C TRP A 176 1.51 -8.28 -17.21
N HIS A 177 0.22 -8.53 -17.06
CA HIS A 177 -0.30 -9.46 -16.05
C HIS A 177 0.16 -10.91 -16.28
N GLY A 178 0.52 -11.27 -17.49
CA GLY A 178 1.17 -12.55 -17.81
C GLY A 178 2.68 -12.57 -17.51
N LYS A 179 3.29 -11.40 -17.28
CA LYS A 179 4.72 -11.26 -16.94
C LYS A 179 4.84 -10.94 -15.44
N VAL A 180 4.89 -11.98 -14.65
CA VAL A 180 4.94 -11.85 -13.17
C VAL A 180 6.35 -12.12 -12.65
N SER A 181 6.69 -11.46 -11.55
CA SER A 181 7.94 -11.65 -10.83
C SER A 181 8.08 -13.08 -10.29
N LYS A 182 9.31 -13.50 -10.02
CA LYS A 182 9.58 -14.79 -9.39
C LYS A 182 9.17 -14.75 -7.90
N LYS A 183 8.78 -15.91 -7.37
CA LYS A 183 8.54 -16.07 -5.93
C LYS A 183 9.79 -15.70 -5.13
N VAL A 184 9.60 -14.93 -4.05
CA VAL A 184 10.70 -14.49 -3.18
C VAL A 184 11.05 -15.57 -2.15
N PHE A 185 10.05 -16.27 -1.65
CA PHE A 185 10.17 -17.23 -0.55
C PHE A 185 9.83 -18.65 -1.00
N LYS A 186 10.56 -19.63 -0.44
CA LYS A 186 10.23 -21.06 -0.60
C LYS A 186 8.96 -21.43 0.13
N LYS A 187 8.81 -20.93 1.38
CA LYS A 187 7.64 -21.15 2.24
C LYS A 187 7.13 -19.82 2.79
N ILE A 188 5.82 -19.68 2.85
CA ILE A 188 5.14 -18.54 3.46
C ILE A 188 4.12 -19.08 4.46
N ILE A 189 4.22 -18.63 5.71
CA ILE A 189 3.21 -18.86 6.74
C ILE A 189 2.34 -17.60 6.77
N TYR A 190 1.06 -17.74 6.45
CA TYR A 190 0.11 -16.63 6.47
C TYR A 190 -0.81 -16.73 7.67
N ILE A 191 -0.72 -15.75 8.56
CA ILE A 191 -1.55 -15.63 9.76
C ILE A 191 -2.59 -14.55 9.49
N THR A 192 -3.85 -14.95 9.46
CA THR A 192 -4.98 -14.02 9.33
C THR A 192 -5.65 -13.84 10.68
N ILE A 193 -5.74 -12.60 11.15
CA ILE A 193 -6.46 -12.29 12.38
C ILE A 193 -7.92 -12.03 12.00
N SER A 194 -8.80 -12.91 12.50
CA SER A 194 -10.26 -12.76 12.39
C SER A 194 -10.84 -12.36 13.75
N VAL A 195 -11.71 -11.38 13.74
CA VAL A 195 -12.37 -10.86 14.94
C VAL A 195 -13.85 -10.70 14.63
N ASP A 196 -14.69 -10.97 15.62
CA ASP A 196 -16.12 -10.68 15.52
C ASP A 196 -16.37 -9.22 15.13
N ARG A 197 -17.38 -8.99 14.28
CA ARG A 197 -17.64 -7.69 13.68
C ARG A 197 -17.93 -6.61 14.73
N GLY A 198 -18.70 -6.94 15.77
CA GLY A 198 -19.02 -5.98 16.85
C GLY A 198 -17.80 -5.60 17.66
N LYS A 199 -16.95 -6.58 17.99
CA LYS A 199 -15.68 -6.34 18.69
C LYS A 199 -14.72 -5.53 17.82
N LEU A 200 -14.70 -5.80 16.51
CA LEU A 200 -13.87 -5.05 15.57
C LEU A 200 -14.27 -3.57 15.51
N TYR A 201 -15.55 -3.26 15.37
CA TYR A 201 -16.03 -1.87 15.34
C TYR A 201 -15.69 -1.14 16.64
N LYS A 202 -15.95 -1.74 17.79
CA LYS A 202 -15.54 -1.16 19.07
C LYS A 202 -14.04 -0.86 19.12
N SER A 203 -13.20 -1.78 18.66
CA SER A 203 -11.74 -1.57 18.61
C SER A 203 -11.33 -0.44 17.66
N ILE A 204 -12.07 -0.26 16.56
CA ILE A 204 -11.86 0.84 15.60
C ILE A 204 -12.24 2.17 16.25
N ASP A 205 -13.39 2.23 16.91
CA ASP A 205 -13.87 3.44 17.60
C ASP A 205 -12.91 3.86 18.73
N ASP A 206 -12.50 2.92 19.58
CA ASP A 206 -11.51 3.15 20.63
C ASP A 206 -10.17 3.65 20.06
N ARG A 207 -9.74 3.09 18.94
CA ARG A 207 -8.54 3.56 18.24
C ARG A 207 -8.72 4.96 17.69
N CYS A 208 -9.86 5.27 17.08
CA CYS A 208 -10.18 6.59 16.57
C CYS A 208 -10.11 7.64 17.69
N LEU A 209 -10.75 7.37 18.83
CA LEU A 209 -10.70 8.23 20.01
C LEU A 209 -9.27 8.44 20.53
N LYS A 210 -8.44 7.40 20.57
CA LYS A 210 -7.03 7.51 20.95
C LYS A 210 -6.24 8.38 19.97
N ILE A 211 -6.45 8.22 18.65
CA ILE A 211 -5.81 9.05 17.62
C ILE A 211 -6.23 10.52 17.80
N MET A 212 -7.51 10.81 18.03
CA MET A 212 -8.00 12.18 18.23
C MET A 212 -7.42 12.83 19.49
N LYS A 213 -7.20 12.05 20.55
CA LYS A 213 -6.55 12.52 21.80
C LYS A 213 -5.01 12.63 21.68
N SER A 214 -4.43 12.10 20.61
CA SER A 214 -2.98 12.20 20.35
C SER A 214 -2.62 13.50 19.64
N ASN A 215 -1.37 13.62 19.19
CA ASN A 215 -0.92 14.77 18.40
C ASN A 215 -1.42 14.77 16.94
N ALA A 216 -2.31 13.86 16.54
CA ALA A 216 -2.72 13.70 15.14
C ALA A 216 -3.38 14.97 14.54
N VAL A 217 -4.19 15.69 15.32
CA VAL A 217 -4.83 16.94 14.87
C VAL A 217 -3.79 18.02 14.57
N ASN A 218 -2.79 18.20 15.46
CA ASN A 218 -1.71 19.16 15.24
C ASN A 218 -0.80 18.75 14.09
N GLU A 219 -0.53 17.45 13.94
CA GLU A 219 0.23 16.88 12.83
C GLU A 219 -0.45 17.18 11.49
N VAL A 220 -1.75 16.93 11.36
CA VAL A 220 -2.56 17.26 10.17
C VAL A 220 -2.57 18.77 9.91
N SER A 221 -2.80 19.59 10.92
CA SER A 221 -2.82 21.05 10.79
C SER A 221 -1.47 21.60 10.31
N SER A 222 -0.36 21.08 10.85
CA SER A 222 0.98 21.45 10.46
C SER A 222 1.32 21.00 9.04
N PHE A 223 0.89 19.79 8.68
CA PHE A 223 1.04 19.25 7.33
C PHE A 223 0.29 20.10 6.29
N LEU A 224 -0.95 20.48 6.58
CA LEU A 224 -1.77 21.33 5.69
C LEU A 224 -1.17 22.74 5.51
N LYS A 225 -0.60 23.33 6.58
CA LYS A 225 0.09 24.62 6.52
C LYS A 225 1.35 24.57 5.64
N LYS A 226 2.12 23.49 5.72
CA LYS A 226 3.36 23.34 4.95
C LYS A 226 3.12 23.09 3.46
N LYS A 227 1.98 22.56 3.07
CA LYS A 227 1.70 22.06 1.72
C LYS A 227 0.56 22.83 1.05
N LYS A 228 0.84 23.47 -0.12
CA LYS A 228 -0.10 24.30 -0.88
C LYS A 228 -1.38 23.55 -1.31
N LYS A 229 -2.47 24.28 -1.52
CA LYS A 229 -3.87 23.89 -1.86
C LYS A 229 -4.14 22.63 -2.72
N SER A 230 -3.21 22.15 -3.53
CA SER A 230 -3.41 20.97 -4.39
C SER A 230 -3.54 19.64 -3.62
N ILE A 231 -3.25 19.63 -2.33
CA ILE A 231 -3.16 18.46 -1.47
C ILE A 231 -4.45 18.23 -0.68
N ILE A 232 -5.22 19.28 -0.46
CA ILE A 232 -6.47 19.23 0.31
C ILE A 232 -7.41 18.14 -0.23
N LEU A 233 -7.43 17.91 -1.55
CA LEU A 233 -8.23 16.83 -2.14
C LEU A 233 -7.76 15.41 -1.76
N SER A 234 -6.46 15.20 -1.67
CA SER A 234 -5.92 13.85 -1.34
C SER A 234 -6.05 13.56 0.16
N ILE A 235 -5.94 14.57 1.00
CA ILE A 235 -6.08 14.44 2.47
C ILE A 235 -7.54 14.38 2.89
N ASN A 236 -8.42 15.15 2.24
CA ASN A 236 -9.86 14.99 2.45
C ASN A 236 -10.32 13.57 2.13
N LEU A 237 -9.71 12.90 1.15
CA LEU A 237 -9.98 11.48 0.88
C LEU A 237 -9.47 10.58 2.00
N LEU A 238 -8.31 10.87 2.58
CA LEU A 238 -7.73 10.09 3.67
C LEU A 238 -8.48 10.30 4.99
N VAL A 239 -8.78 11.54 5.31
CA VAL A 239 -9.59 11.92 6.48
C VAL A 239 -11.03 11.44 6.30
N LEU A 240 -11.62 11.57 5.10
CA LEU A 240 -12.94 11.03 4.79
C LEU A 240 -12.97 9.50 4.76
N MET A 241 -11.88 8.81 4.39
CA MET A 241 -11.78 7.35 4.54
C MET A 241 -11.72 6.93 6.02
N LEU A 242 -11.10 7.73 6.89
CA LEU A 242 -11.08 7.49 8.34
C LEU A 242 -12.40 7.88 9.02
N PHE A 243 -13.11 8.90 8.51
CA PHE A 243 -14.42 9.36 9.04
C PHE A 243 -15.63 8.74 8.30
N ARG A 244 -15.47 8.06 7.17
CA ARG A 244 -16.54 7.31 6.50
C ARG A 244 -16.78 5.92 7.08
N ILE A 245 -16.10 5.62 8.17
CA ILE A 245 -16.30 4.40 8.98
C ILE A 245 -17.09 4.73 10.26
N ILE A 246 -17.63 5.96 10.38
CA ILE A 246 -18.58 6.35 11.44
C ILE A 246 -19.98 6.44 10.81
#